data_b1aa19d723274cd4c02c5a1f7694c925
#
_entry.id   b1aa19d723274cd4c02c5a1f7694c925
#
_cell.length_a   1.000
_cell.length_b   1.000
_cell.length_c   1.000
_cell.angle_alpha   90.00
_cell.angle_beta   90.00
_cell.angle_gamma   90.00
#
_symmetry.space_group_name_H-M   'P 1'
#
loop_
_entity.id
_entity.type
_entity.pdbx_description
1 polymer ?
#
loop_
_entity_poly.entity_id
_entity_poly.type
_entity_poly.pdbx_seq_one_letter_code
_entity_poly.pdbx_strand_id
1 'polypeptide(L)'
;MDASRCGDPIRVLLVEDHSGFRLVLRALLEADERLIVVGDVGSADEACAHPMLEHVDVALVDVGLPGTSGIEATKRLRELNPDLRVLIMSGSGFDRASDEALSAGADQYLEKGALHHDLIEAIVQAGERGRTTSAR
;
A
#
# COMPACT_ATOMS: atom_id res chain seq x y z
N MET A 1 5.20 25.22 4.21
CA MET A 1 5.96 25.05 3.00
C MET A 1 6.49 23.65 2.87
N ASP A 2 6.20 23.06 1.79
CA ASP A 2 6.45 21.63 1.71
C ASP A 2 7.42 21.19 0.65
N ALA A 3 8.34 22.10 0.31
CA ALA A 3 9.40 21.72 -0.60
C ALA A 3 10.18 20.53 -0.07
N SER A 4 10.30 20.44 1.26
CA SER A 4 11.01 19.32 1.89
C SER A 4 10.31 17.98 1.65
N ARG A 5 9.00 17.98 1.48
CA ARG A 5 8.27 16.72 1.26
C ARG A 5 8.63 16.07 -0.06
N CYS A 6 9.05 16.84 -1.04
CA CYS A 6 9.41 16.26 -2.33
C CYS A 6 10.63 15.36 -2.24
N GLY A 7 11.51 15.61 -1.26
CA GLY A 7 12.69 14.79 -1.07
C GLY A 7 12.55 13.73 0.01
N ASP A 8 11.42 13.74 0.73
CA ASP A 8 11.22 12.78 1.80
C ASP A 8 10.90 11.40 1.26
N PRO A 9 11.31 10.34 1.96
CA PRO A 9 10.91 8.99 1.56
C PRO A 9 9.39 8.85 1.55
N ILE A 10 8.91 8.00 0.67
CA ILE A 10 7.49 7.65 0.61
C ILE A 10 7.20 6.70 1.76
N ARG A 11 6.21 7.02 2.57
CA ARG A 11 5.85 6.24 3.76
C ARG A 11 4.87 5.15 3.38
N VAL A 12 5.26 3.92 3.63
CA VAL A 12 4.52 2.74 3.20
C VAL A 12 4.03 1.95 4.40
N LEU A 13 2.78 1.54 4.35
CA LEU A 13 2.20 0.60 5.31
C LEU A 13 1.96 -0.72 4.60
N LEU A 14 2.50 -1.81 5.15
CA LEU A 14 2.28 -3.16 4.62
C LEU A 14 1.13 -3.83 5.36
N VAL A 15 0.19 -4.39 4.61
CA VAL A 15 -0.93 -5.14 5.18
C VAL A 15 -0.93 -6.52 4.55
N GLU A 16 -0.37 -7.49 5.26
CA GLU A 16 -0.12 -8.83 4.75
C GLU A 16 -0.16 -9.80 5.93
N ASP A 17 -1.03 -10.81 5.87
CA ASP A 17 -1.19 -11.73 7.00
C ASP A 17 -0.09 -12.79 7.08
N HIS A 18 0.57 -13.10 5.97
CA HIS A 18 1.63 -14.10 5.95
C HIS A 18 2.93 -13.46 6.45
N SER A 19 3.31 -13.80 7.68
CA SER A 19 4.43 -13.11 8.34
C SER A 19 5.77 -13.26 7.62
N GLY A 20 6.02 -14.43 7.03
CA GLY A 20 7.26 -14.65 6.27
C GLY A 20 7.35 -13.76 5.05
N PHE A 21 6.25 -13.69 4.30
CA PHE A 21 6.21 -12.84 3.10
C PHE A 21 6.29 -11.37 3.48
N ARG A 22 5.62 -10.99 4.56
CA ARG A 22 5.66 -9.61 5.06
C ARG A 22 7.09 -9.19 5.41
N LEU A 23 7.83 -10.09 6.05
CA LEU A 23 9.22 -9.82 6.41
C LEU A 23 10.09 -9.60 5.18
N VAL A 24 9.92 -10.44 4.17
CA VAL A 24 10.67 -10.33 2.92
C VAL A 24 10.32 -9.03 2.20
N LEU A 25 9.05 -8.70 2.14
CA LEU A 25 8.60 -7.46 1.51
C LEU A 25 9.20 -6.24 2.20
N ARG A 26 9.17 -6.24 3.51
CA ARG A 26 9.72 -5.12 4.27
C ARG A 26 11.18 -4.92 3.96
N ALA A 27 11.95 -6.01 3.95
CA ALA A 27 13.38 -5.94 3.64
C ALA A 27 13.61 -5.42 2.22
N LEU A 28 12.81 -5.89 1.28
CA LEU A 28 12.93 -5.47 -0.11
C LEU A 28 12.66 -3.97 -0.26
N LEU A 29 11.60 -3.49 0.37
CA LEU A 29 11.23 -2.08 0.25
C LEU A 29 12.22 -1.17 0.96
N GLU A 30 12.71 -1.59 2.12
CA GLU A 30 13.64 -0.76 2.90
C GLU A 30 15.02 -0.69 2.25
N ALA A 31 15.31 -1.55 1.30
CA ALA A 31 16.56 -1.47 0.55
C ALA A 31 16.58 -0.28 -0.43
N ASP A 32 15.44 0.33 -0.71
CA ASP A 32 15.35 1.47 -1.61
C ASP A 32 15.21 2.76 -0.80
N GLU A 33 16.11 3.70 -1.00
CA GLU A 33 16.15 4.93 -0.21
C GLU A 33 14.92 5.83 -0.39
N ARG A 34 14.18 5.61 -1.45
CA ARG A 34 12.98 6.41 -1.72
C ARG A 34 11.79 6.01 -0.87
N LEU A 35 11.89 4.87 -0.18
CA LEU A 35 10.78 4.29 0.57
C LEU A 35 11.16 4.10 2.04
N ILE A 36 10.18 4.24 2.92
CA ILE A 36 10.33 3.86 4.31
C ILE A 36 9.07 3.12 4.75
N VAL A 37 9.23 1.97 5.38
CA VAL A 37 8.10 1.20 5.87
C VAL A 37 7.80 1.67 7.29
N VAL A 38 6.70 2.38 7.46
CA VAL A 38 6.33 2.94 8.76
C VAL A 38 5.57 1.94 9.62
N GLY A 39 5.10 0.86 9.01
CA GLY A 39 4.46 -0.21 9.76
C GLY A 39 4.18 -1.40 8.88
N ASP A 40 4.09 -2.57 9.50
CA ASP A 40 3.64 -3.77 8.82
C ASP A 40 2.69 -4.50 9.75
N VAL A 41 1.54 -4.85 9.23
CA VAL A 41 0.46 -5.43 10.05
C VAL A 41 -0.12 -6.63 9.32
N GLY A 42 -0.83 -7.47 10.06
CA GLY A 42 -1.36 -8.72 9.53
C GLY A 42 -2.84 -8.71 9.21
N SER A 43 -3.53 -7.59 9.45
CA SER A 43 -4.97 -7.54 9.22
C SER A 43 -5.42 -6.13 8.88
N ALA A 44 -6.63 -6.05 8.32
CA ALA A 44 -7.24 -4.75 8.02
C ALA A 44 -7.52 -3.97 9.30
N ASP A 45 -7.95 -4.65 10.36
CA ASP A 45 -8.23 -3.97 11.62
C ASP A 45 -6.99 -3.31 12.19
N GLU A 46 -5.86 -4.02 12.16
CA GLU A 46 -4.60 -3.44 12.62
C GLU A 46 -4.17 -2.26 11.76
N ALA A 47 -4.40 -2.35 10.46
CA ALA A 47 -4.06 -1.25 9.56
C ALA A 47 -4.91 -0.01 9.86
N CYS A 48 -6.19 -0.21 10.05
CA CYS A 48 -7.12 0.91 10.32
C CYS A 48 -6.84 1.56 11.67
N ALA A 49 -6.29 0.80 12.61
CA ALA A 49 -5.98 1.31 13.95
C ALA A 49 -4.53 1.80 14.08
N HIS A 50 -3.75 1.73 13.01
CA HIS A 50 -2.34 2.07 13.08
C HIS A 50 -2.16 3.57 13.38
N PRO A 51 -1.31 3.91 14.36
CA PRO A 51 -1.16 5.32 14.75
C PRO A 51 -0.56 6.21 13.67
N MET A 52 0.14 5.62 12.70
CA MET A 52 0.75 6.39 11.62
C MET A 52 -0.13 6.49 10.38
N LEU A 53 -1.35 5.95 10.41
CA LEU A 53 -2.18 5.88 9.20
C LEU A 53 -2.39 7.22 8.52
N GLU A 54 -2.57 8.28 9.29
CA GLU A 54 -2.78 9.62 8.73
C GLU A 54 -1.57 10.13 7.95
N HIS A 55 -0.39 9.55 8.21
CA HIS A 55 0.84 9.97 7.58
C HIS A 55 1.35 9.00 6.52
N VAL A 56 0.61 7.93 6.27
CA VAL A 56 0.99 6.95 5.27
C VAL A 56 0.69 7.49 3.88
N ASP A 57 1.65 7.36 2.98
CA ASP A 57 1.46 7.78 1.59
C ASP A 57 0.89 6.67 0.72
N VAL A 58 1.36 5.44 0.94
CA VAL A 58 0.95 4.28 0.15
C VAL A 58 0.72 3.08 1.07
N ALA A 59 -0.40 2.42 0.93
CA ALA A 59 -0.65 1.15 1.60
C ALA A 59 -0.56 0.03 0.57
N LEU A 60 0.19 -1.02 0.90
CA LEU A 60 0.33 -2.20 0.06
C LEU A 60 -0.45 -3.31 0.75
N VAL A 61 -1.54 -3.74 0.13
CA VAL A 61 -2.55 -4.58 0.80
C VAL A 61 -2.73 -5.90 0.06
N ASP A 62 -2.64 -7.01 0.79
CA ASP A 62 -2.94 -8.32 0.24
C ASP A 62 -4.46 -8.46 0.06
N VAL A 63 -4.88 -8.91 -1.12
CA VAL A 63 -6.31 -9.05 -1.42
C VAL A 63 -6.96 -10.16 -0.57
N GLY A 64 -6.19 -11.13 -0.13
CA GLY A 64 -6.70 -12.30 0.59
C GLY A 64 -6.58 -12.25 2.10
N LEU A 65 -6.75 -11.08 2.71
CA LEU A 65 -6.65 -10.96 4.16
C LEU A 65 -7.74 -11.78 4.87
N PRO A 66 -7.41 -12.39 6.02
CA PRO A 66 -8.41 -13.12 6.78
C PRO A 66 -9.43 -12.18 7.40
N GLY A 67 -10.69 -12.59 7.39
CA GLY A 67 -11.77 -11.84 8.02
C GLY A 67 -12.26 -10.65 7.22
N THR A 68 -11.39 -9.94 6.56
CA THR A 68 -11.74 -8.76 5.77
C THR A 68 -10.92 -8.80 4.50
N SER A 69 -11.57 -8.83 3.35
CA SER A 69 -10.85 -8.87 2.08
C SER A 69 -10.04 -7.61 1.87
N GLY A 70 -9.03 -7.69 1.00
CA GLY A 70 -8.26 -6.51 0.65
C GLY A 70 -9.11 -5.43 0.02
N ILE A 71 -10.21 -5.81 -0.63
CA ILE A 71 -11.15 -4.87 -1.23
C ILE A 71 -11.85 -4.07 -0.13
N GLU A 72 -12.36 -4.77 0.86
CA GLU A 72 -13.02 -4.09 1.99
C GLU A 72 -12.02 -3.26 2.78
N ALA A 73 -10.81 -3.78 2.96
CA ALA A 73 -9.75 -3.03 3.62
C ALA A 73 -9.45 -1.72 2.89
N THR A 74 -9.42 -1.76 1.55
CA THR A 74 -9.19 -0.57 0.75
C THR A 74 -10.22 0.51 1.05
N LYS A 75 -11.50 0.13 1.07
CA LYS A 75 -12.56 1.08 1.36
C LYS A 75 -12.41 1.72 2.74
N ARG A 76 -12.13 0.89 3.73
CA ARG A 76 -11.98 1.38 5.11
C ARG A 76 -10.79 2.31 5.26
N LEU A 77 -9.67 1.96 4.65
CA LEU A 77 -8.46 2.78 4.73
C LEU A 77 -8.66 4.12 4.04
N ARG A 78 -9.32 4.12 2.89
CA ARG A 78 -9.58 5.37 2.17
C ARG A 78 -10.54 6.28 2.90
N GLU A 79 -11.45 5.72 3.69
CA GLU A 79 -12.33 6.54 4.53
C GLU A 79 -11.56 7.23 5.64
N LEU A 80 -10.55 6.56 6.17
CA LEU A 80 -9.74 7.10 7.27
C LEU A 80 -8.65 8.04 6.78
N ASN A 81 -8.16 7.82 5.57
CA ASN A 81 -7.13 8.67 4.97
C ASN A 81 -7.44 8.83 3.47
N PRO A 82 -8.22 9.85 3.10
CA PRO A 82 -8.66 10.01 1.70
C PRO A 82 -7.51 10.23 0.72
N ASP A 83 -6.36 10.71 1.17
CA ASP A 83 -5.21 10.94 0.29
C ASP A 83 -4.35 9.69 0.10
N LEU A 84 -4.65 8.64 0.82
CA LEU A 84 -3.88 7.40 0.77
C LEU A 84 -3.98 6.76 -0.61
N ARG A 85 -2.84 6.32 -1.13
CA ARG A 85 -2.81 5.49 -2.34
C ARG A 85 -2.78 4.03 -1.91
N VAL A 86 -3.58 3.21 -2.54
CA VAL A 86 -3.69 1.79 -2.17
C VAL A 86 -3.32 0.93 -3.35
N LEU A 87 -2.33 0.07 -3.16
CA LEU A 87 -1.93 -0.93 -4.13
C LEU A 87 -2.33 -2.30 -3.60
N ILE A 88 -3.01 -3.07 -4.40
CA ILE A 88 -3.49 -4.40 -4.00
C ILE A 88 -2.54 -5.45 -4.57
N MET A 89 -2.18 -6.43 -3.74
CA MET A 89 -1.37 -7.56 -4.18
C MET A 89 -2.20 -8.83 -4.17
N SER A 90 -1.97 -9.69 -5.14
CA SER A 90 -2.61 -10.99 -5.18
C SER A 90 -1.65 -12.05 -5.71
N GLY A 91 -1.74 -13.25 -5.18
CA GLY A 91 -0.97 -14.38 -5.67
C GLY A 91 -1.64 -15.12 -6.81
N SER A 92 -2.86 -14.79 -7.17
CA SER A 92 -3.63 -15.58 -8.14
C SER A 92 -3.83 -14.90 -9.50
N GLY A 93 -3.14 -13.80 -9.75
CA GLY A 93 -3.22 -13.15 -11.06
C GLY A 93 -4.48 -12.33 -11.25
N PHE A 94 -4.67 -11.85 -12.48
CA PHE A 94 -5.84 -11.04 -12.79
C PHE A 94 -7.08 -11.90 -12.88
N ASP A 95 -8.10 -11.52 -12.13
CA ASP A 95 -9.38 -12.21 -12.11
C ASP A 95 -10.43 -11.19 -11.68
N ARG A 96 -11.60 -11.71 -11.24
CA ARG A 96 -12.67 -10.82 -10.79
C ARG A 96 -12.22 -9.93 -9.64
N ALA A 97 -11.34 -10.42 -8.78
CA ALA A 97 -10.88 -9.65 -7.62
C ALA A 97 -10.12 -8.40 -8.04
N SER A 98 -9.39 -8.43 -9.15
CA SER A 98 -8.67 -7.25 -9.61
C SER A 98 -9.63 -6.14 -10.03
N ASP A 99 -10.71 -6.49 -10.75
CA ASP A 99 -11.71 -5.50 -11.14
C ASP A 99 -12.42 -4.94 -9.93
N GLU A 100 -12.76 -5.79 -8.96
CA GLU A 100 -13.43 -5.34 -7.74
C GLU A 100 -12.54 -4.44 -6.92
N ALA A 101 -11.25 -4.75 -6.84
CA ALA A 101 -10.31 -3.94 -6.09
C ALA A 101 -10.20 -2.54 -6.69
N LEU A 102 -10.10 -2.45 -8.01
CA LEU A 102 -10.02 -1.14 -8.67
C LEU A 102 -11.31 -0.35 -8.50
N SER A 103 -12.45 -1.04 -8.58
CA SER A 103 -13.75 -0.40 -8.36
C SER A 103 -13.92 0.10 -6.94
N ALA A 104 -13.24 -0.53 -5.98
CA ALA A 104 -13.30 -0.14 -4.57
C ALA A 104 -12.39 1.05 -4.26
N GLY A 105 -11.60 1.50 -5.22
CA GLY A 105 -10.74 2.66 -5.06
C GLY A 105 -9.26 2.34 -4.98
N ALA A 106 -8.85 1.10 -5.25
CA ALA A 106 -7.43 0.77 -5.32
C ALA A 106 -6.82 1.48 -6.53
N ASP A 107 -5.61 1.96 -6.35
CA ASP A 107 -4.92 2.68 -7.42
C ASP A 107 -4.28 1.73 -8.42
N GLN A 108 -3.91 0.54 -7.98
CA GLN A 108 -3.26 -0.42 -8.84
C GLN A 108 -3.35 -1.83 -8.24
N TYR A 109 -3.32 -2.81 -9.10
CA TYR A 109 -3.35 -4.22 -8.73
C TYR A 109 -2.06 -4.86 -9.21
N LEU A 110 -1.38 -5.59 -8.32
CA LEU A 110 -0.09 -6.20 -8.61
C LEU A 110 -0.11 -7.69 -8.28
N GLU A 111 0.60 -8.48 -9.06
CA GLU A 111 0.75 -9.90 -8.77
C GLU A 111 1.96 -10.12 -7.86
N LYS A 112 1.82 -10.98 -6.87
CA LYS A 112 2.91 -11.27 -5.95
C LYS A 112 4.11 -11.91 -6.65
N GLY A 113 3.86 -12.64 -7.73
CA GLY A 113 4.94 -13.27 -8.49
C GLY A 113 5.76 -12.30 -9.32
N ALA A 114 5.27 -11.11 -9.57
CA ALA A 114 5.93 -10.10 -10.39
C ALA A 114 6.50 -8.97 -9.55
N LEU A 115 7.05 -9.30 -8.39
CA LEU A 115 7.54 -8.30 -7.45
C LEU A 115 8.89 -7.75 -7.90
N HIS A 116 9.69 -7.25 -7.06
CA HIS A 116 10.98 -6.64 -7.32
C HIS A 116 10.82 -5.24 -7.90
N HIS A 117 11.46 -5.01 -9.04
CA HIS A 117 11.59 -3.68 -9.60
C HIS A 117 10.23 -3.03 -9.88
N ASP A 118 9.31 -3.80 -10.45
CA ASP A 118 8.00 -3.25 -10.82
C ASP A 118 7.21 -2.80 -9.60
N LEU A 119 7.31 -3.55 -8.51
CA LEU A 119 6.62 -3.20 -7.28
C LEU A 119 7.14 -1.88 -6.72
N ILE A 120 8.47 -1.76 -6.63
CA ILE A 120 9.07 -0.56 -6.09
C ILE A 120 8.71 0.66 -6.92
N GLU A 121 8.79 0.54 -8.24
CA GLU A 121 8.44 1.66 -9.12
C GLU A 121 6.96 2.01 -9.01
N ALA A 122 6.10 1.02 -8.88
CA ALA A 122 4.67 1.28 -8.70
C ALA A 122 4.39 2.06 -7.42
N ILE A 123 5.06 1.68 -6.34
CA ILE A 123 4.90 2.37 -5.06
C ILE A 123 5.42 3.81 -5.15
N VAL A 124 6.59 3.99 -5.73
CA VAL A 124 7.16 5.32 -5.88
C VAL A 124 6.25 6.21 -6.71
N GLN A 125 5.75 5.71 -7.83
CA GLN A 125 4.86 6.50 -8.68
C GLN A 125 3.55 6.83 -7.98
N ALA A 126 2.98 5.88 -7.25
CA ALA A 126 1.75 6.13 -6.51
C ALA A 126 1.95 7.20 -5.44
N GLY A 127 3.05 7.10 -4.70
CA GLY A 127 3.37 8.06 -3.66
C GLY A 127 3.59 9.46 -4.21
N GLU A 128 4.28 9.57 -5.33
CA GLU A 128 4.53 10.85 -5.96
C GLU A 128 3.25 11.49 -6.49
N ARG A 129 2.37 10.68 -7.08
CA ARG A 129 1.08 11.20 -7.53
C ARG A 129 0.24 11.72 -6.37
N GLY A 130 0.26 11.00 -5.25
CA GLY A 130 -0.45 11.42 -4.06
C GLY A 130 0.05 12.75 -3.54
N ARG A 131 1.36 12.93 -3.50
CA ARG A 131 1.96 14.16 -3.05
C ARG A 131 1.63 15.32 -3.98
N THR A 132 1.66 15.09 -5.28
CA THR A 132 1.30 16.10 -6.25
C THR A 132 -0.14 16.54 -6.06
N THR A 133 -1.04 15.59 -5.83
CA THR A 133 -2.45 15.89 -5.57
C THR A 133 -2.61 16.66 -4.28
N SER A 134 -1.91 16.25 -3.23
CA SER A 134 -2.01 16.90 -1.92
C SER A 134 -1.45 18.31 -1.92
N ALA A 135 -0.52 18.60 -2.82
CA ALA A 135 0.10 19.91 -2.88
C ALA A 135 -0.87 21.00 -3.36
N ARG A 136 -2.02 20.59 -3.79
CA ARG A 136 -3.07 21.54 -4.16
C ARG A 136 -3.99 21.85 -3.01
#